data_27014d572286b53bf5fd610968eebdc6
#
_entry.id   27014d572286b53bf5fd610968eebdc6
#
_cell.length_a   1.000
_cell.length_b   1.000
_cell.length_c   1.000
_cell.angle_alpha   90.00
_cell.angle_beta   90.00
_cell.angle_gamma   90.00
#
_symmetry.space_group_name_H-M   'P 1'
#
loop_
_entity.id
_entity.type
_entity.pdbx_description
1 polymer ?
#
loop_
_entity_poly.entity_id
_entity_poly.type
_entity_poly.pdbx_seq_one_letter_code
_entity_poly.pdbx_strand_id
1 'polypeptide(L)'
;MTDALSPLVALDGPTKWPSANARLLGLGAGLPVNPLDRLANFSADEFERFALEWADGYLRNRLHGVNDIQQRGGAGDKGRDIVVWFGEPGSASRHWHLYQCKRYAAALGAGKGIGEIAKVLFYSFRGDYTLPSEYWFVTHRGVTGEFQDLIDNPELLRAYVTENWDTHCANAVTSKNAVPLEGEFADYVAHVDFGFIRVKQPLDLINEHAQTRYHLVVFGAPLVERPPPAVPPSHVAEAEQGYLAELFKVIGEMTGTAISGEGDFATNGTAKNLFERSRMTFYSAEGLKELARDQMADARYFDDLLGEFRHGLYYTYSAPAASGYIRLSETVKAAQAQQVSSSVLKDHITSPDREGFCHHLANNGDVTWCDDA
;
A
#
# COMPACT_ATOMS: atom_id res chain seq x y z
N MET A 1 15.57 -13.92 -40.04
CA MET A 1 14.11 -13.82 -40.03
C MET A 1 13.77 -12.63 -39.15
N THR A 2 13.33 -11.55 -39.75
CA THR A 2 12.98 -10.33 -39.06
C THR A 2 11.76 -10.59 -38.19
N ASP A 3 11.92 -10.36 -36.91
CA ASP A 3 10.89 -10.41 -35.86
C ASP A 3 9.76 -9.43 -36.22
N ALA A 4 8.83 -9.88 -37.06
CA ALA A 4 7.60 -9.12 -37.34
C ALA A 4 6.67 -9.25 -36.15
N LEU A 5 7.10 -8.70 -35.01
CA LEU A 5 6.23 -8.53 -33.86
C LEU A 5 5.08 -7.61 -34.25
N SER A 6 3.85 -8.13 -34.15
CA SER A 6 2.66 -7.26 -34.24
C SER A 6 2.88 -6.04 -33.36
N PRO A 7 2.48 -4.85 -33.81
CA PRO A 7 2.71 -3.63 -33.01
C PRO A 7 2.15 -3.85 -31.62
N LEU A 8 3.03 -3.72 -30.63
CA LEU A 8 2.67 -3.80 -29.23
C LEU A 8 1.98 -2.49 -28.86
N VAL A 9 0.80 -2.59 -28.28
CA VAL A 9 0.11 -1.42 -27.74
C VAL A 9 0.81 -1.05 -26.44
N ALA A 10 1.26 0.19 -26.32
CA ALA A 10 1.86 0.68 -25.09
C ALA A 10 0.84 0.59 -23.94
N LEU A 11 1.33 0.21 -22.75
CA LEU A 11 0.54 0.26 -21.56
C LEU A 11 0.32 1.72 -21.15
N ASP A 12 -0.89 2.20 -21.30
CA ASP A 12 -1.28 3.49 -20.75
C ASP A 12 -1.37 3.37 -19.23
N GLY A 13 -0.88 4.39 -18.51
CA GLY A 13 -0.99 4.45 -17.06
C GLY A 13 -2.47 4.35 -16.64
N PRO A 14 -2.78 3.66 -15.52
CA PRO A 14 -4.15 3.49 -15.08
C PRO A 14 -4.86 4.83 -14.89
N THR A 15 -6.02 4.98 -15.49
CA THR A 15 -6.87 6.15 -15.31
C THR A 15 -7.54 6.11 -13.93
N LYS A 16 -8.24 7.14 -13.52
CA LYS A 16 -9.02 7.14 -12.27
C LYS A 16 -10.09 6.05 -12.31
N TRP A 17 -10.35 5.43 -11.17
CA TRP A 17 -11.46 4.49 -11.04
C TRP A 17 -12.76 5.14 -11.48
N PRO A 18 -13.61 4.43 -12.23
CA PRO A 18 -14.76 5.03 -12.93
C PRO A 18 -15.82 5.58 -11.98
N SER A 19 -15.87 5.14 -10.74
CA SER A 19 -16.82 5.65 -9.76
C SER A 19 -16.14 5.99 -8.44
N ALA A 20 -16.48 7.12 -7.86
CA ALA A 20 -16.21 7.41 -6.47
C ALA A 20 -16.95 6.37 -5.61
N ASN A 21 -16.24 5.74 -4.67
CA ASN A 21 -16.87 4.90 -3.65
C ASN A 21 -16.92 5.66 -2.32
N ALA A 22 -17.64 5.09 -1.34
CA ALA A 22 -17.81 5.72 -0.04
C ALA A 22 -16.48 6.08 0.65
N ARG A 23 -15.41 5.33 0.39
CA ARG A 23 -14.07 5.61 0.92
C ARG A 23 -13.42 6.84 0.30
N LEU A 24 -13.58 7.05 -1.02
CA LEU A 24 -13.07 8.24 -1.70
C LEU A 24 -13.81 9.49 -1.23
N LEU A 25 -15.07 9.36 -0.83
CA LEU A 25 -15.88 10.46 -0.33
C LEU A 25 -15.68 10.72 1.17
N GLY A 26 -14.83 9.94 1.85
CA GLY A 26 -14.65 10.04 3.29
C GLY A 26 -15.93 9.70 4.09
N LEU A 27 -16.88 9.06 3.47
CA LEU A 27 -18.11 8.62 4.10
C LEU A 27 -17.84 7.37 4.93
N GLY A 28 -17.43 7.61 6.16
CA GLY A 28 -17.34 6.65 7.23
C GLY A 28 -16.52 5.41 6.94
N ALA A 29 -15.82 4.95 7.92
CA ALA A 29 -15.27 3.62 7.93
C ALA A 29 -16.43 2.62 7.93
N GLY A 30 -16.90 2.21 6.75
CA GLY A 30 -17.50 0.90 6.66
C GLY A 30 -16.51 -0.11 7.24
N LEU A 31 -17.00 -1.21 7.80
CA LEU A 31 -16.13 -2.29 8.25
C LEU A 31 -15.10 -2.57 7.15
N PRO A 32 -13.80 -2.63 7.48
CA PRO A 32 -12.77 -2.88 6.50
C PRO A 32 -13.06 -4.21 5.81
N VAL A 33 -13.24 -4.18 4.50
CA VAL A 33 -13.37 -5.40 3.71
C VAL A 33 -11.99 -6.00 3.58
N ASN A 34 -11.86 -7.28 3.91
CA ASN A 34 -10.61 -8.01 3.71
C ASN A 34 -10.17 -7.86 2.24
N PRO A 35 -8.92 -7.49 1.96
CA PRO A 35 -8.44 -7.30 0.60
C PRO A 35 -8.63 -8.51 -0.31
N LEU A 36 -8.50 -9.75 0.21
CA LEU A 36 -8.80 -10.97 -0.55
C LEU A 36 -10.28 -11.06 -0.94
N ASP A 37 -11.19 -10.73 -0.03
CA ASP A 37 -12.63 -10.71 -0.32
C ASP A 37 -12.97 -9.61 -1.34
N ARG A 38 -12.32 -8.45 -1.21
CA ARG A 38 -12.48 -7.35 -2.18
C ARG A 38 -12.00 -7.78 -3.56
N LEU A 39 -10.81 -8.37 -3.67
CA LEU A 39 -10.24 -8.87 -4.91
C LEU A 39 -11.13 -9.97 -5.53
N ALA A 40 -11.61 -10.92 -4.72
CA ALA A 40 -12.48 -12.01 -5.16
C ALA A 40 -13.82 -11.51 -5.74
N ASN A 41 -14.26 -10.33 -5.36
CA ASN A 41 -15.51 -9.72 -5.82
C ASN A 41 -15.34 -8.67 -6.93
N PHE A 42 -14.14 -8.47 -7.46
CA PHE A 42 -13.95 -7.57 -8.59
C PHE A 42 -14.80 -7.98 -9.80
N SER A 43 -15.38 -7.01 -10.49
CA SER A 43 -15.87 -7.18 -11.85
C SER A 43 -14.73 -7.47 -12.82
N ALA A 44 -15.02 -7.83 -14.05
CA ALA A 44 -13.99 -8.03 -15.07
C ALA A 44 -13.16 -6.76 -15.30
N ASP A 45 -13.83 -5.61 -15.42
CA ASP A 45 -13.19 -4.31 -15.64
C ASP A 45 -12.36 -3.86 -14.45
N GLU A 46 -12.84 -4.11 -13.21
CA GLU A 46 -12.06 -3.82 -11.99
C GLU A 46 -10.81 -4.67 -11.91
N PHE A 47 -10.89 -5.95 -12.27
CA PHE A 47 -9.72 -6.84 -12.25
C PHE A 47 -8.71 -6.50 -13.33
N GLU A 48 -9.16 -6.20 -14.54
CA GLU A 48 -8.29 -5.74 -15.62
C GLU A 48 -7.53 -4.48 -15.21
N ARG A 49 -8.25 -3.50 -14.66
CA ARG A 49 -7.66 -2.27 -14.16
C ARG A 49 -6.67 -2.51 -13.02
N PHE A 50 -7.03 -3.35 -12.06
CA PHE A 50 -6.14 -3.72 -10.97
C PHE A 50 -4.84 -4.37 -11.49
N ALA A 51 -4.94 -5.25 -12.49
CA ALA A 51 -3.77 -5.87 -13.11
C ALA A 51 -2.87 -4.84 -13.81
N LEU A 52 -3.46 -3.82 -14.45
CA LEU A 52 -2.70 -2.71 -15.05
C LEU A 52 -1.99 -1.86 -14.00
N GLU A 53 -2.68 -1.53 -12.91
CA GLU A 53 -2.11 -0.78 -11.79
C GLU A 53 -0.94 -1.53 -11.13
N TRP A 54 -1.10 -2.84 -10.95
CA TRP A 54 -0.04 -3.70 -10.46
C TRP A 54 1.16 -3.74 -11.42
N ALA A 55 0.92 -3.91 -12.72
CA ALA A 55 1.99 -3.95 -13.69
C ALA A 55 2.74 -2.61 -13.79
N ASP A 56 2.04 -1.48 -13.87
CA ASP A 56 2.64 -0.15 -13.93
C ASP A 56 3.36 0.21 -12.62
N GLY A 57 2.72 -0.05 -11.48
CA GLY A 57 3.25 0.37 -10.17
C GLY A 57 4.29 -0.59 -9.59
N TYR A 58 4.14 -1.90 -9.78
CA TYR A 58 5.00 -2.90 -9.16
C TYR A 58 5.99 -3.51 -10.15
N LEU A 59 5.55 -4.16 -11.24
CA LEU A 59 6.46 -4.86 -12.15
C LEU A 59 7.51 -3.91 -12.73
N ARG A 60 7.11 -2.71 -13.16
CA ARG A 60 8.01 -1.69 -13.70
C ARG A 60 9.12 -1.30 -12.72
N ASN A 61 8.81 -1.25 -11.44
CA ASN A 61 9.73 -0.74 -10.43
C ASN A 61 10.54 -1.83 -9.72
N ARG A 62 10.09 -3.09 -9.77
CA ARG A 62 10.69 -4.20 -9.02
C ARG A 62 11.45 -5.19 -9.87
N LEU A 63 11.06 -5.38 -11.13
CA LEU A 63 11.82 -6.24 -12.03
C LEU A 63 13.02 -5.49 -12.59
N HIS A 64 14.20 -6.08 -12.44
CA HIS A 64 15.43 -5.51 -12.99
C HIS A 64 15.52 -5.69 -14.50
N GLY A 65 15.95 -4.66 -15.21
CA GLY A 65 16.17 -4.74 -16.65
C GLY A 65 14.91 -4.66 -17.51
N VAL A 66 13.76 -4.28 -16.91
CA VAL A 66 12.53 -4.02 -17.67
C VAL A 66 12.77 -2.86 -18.62
N ASN A 67 12.60 -3.14 -19.91
CA ASN A 67 12.65 -2.15 -20.98
C ASN A 67 11.26 -1.57 -21.25
N ASP A 68 10.24 -2.44 -21.39
CA ASP A 68 8.89 -2.02 -21.71
C ASP A 68 7.83 -2.94 -21.10
N ILE A 69 6.66 -2.38 -20.76
CA ILE A 69 5.46 -3.10 -20.31
C ILE A 69 4.31 -2.72 -21.23
N GLN A 70 3.62 -3.73 -21.76
CA GLN A 70 2.59 -3.54 -22.75
C GLN A 70 1.35 -4.34 -22.42
N GLN A 71 0.20 -3.70 -22.47
CA GLN A 71 -1.07 -4.38 -22.47
C GLN A 71 -1.41 -4.81 -23.88
N ARG A 72 -1.90 -6.04 -24.01
CA ARG A 72 -2.52 -6.55 -25.21
C ARG A 72 -3.90 -7.05 -24.84
N GLY A 73 -4.92 -6.46 -25.40
CA GLY A 73 -6.30 -6.86 -25.17
C GLY A 73 -7.07 -6.83 -26.48
N GLY A 74 -8.11 -7.65 -26.57
CA GLY A 74 -9.02 -7.69 -27.71
C GLY A 74 -8.81 -8.86 -28.65
N ALA A 75 -9.63 -8.91 -29.69
CA ALA A 75 -9.58 -9.96 -30.68
C ALA A 75 -8.23 -9.92 -31.45
N GLY A 76 -7.43 -10.96 -31.29
CA GLY A 76 -6.12 -11.07 -31.95
C GLY A 76 -4.91 -10.90 -31.04
N ASP A 77 -5.08 -10.84 -29.72
CA ASP A 77 -4.00 -10.82 -28.72
C ASP A 77 -3.12 -12.08 -28.74
N LYS A 78 -3.62 -13.15 -29.37
CA LYS A 78 -2.95 -14.46 -29.46
C LYS A 78 -2.59 -15.04 -28.10
N GLY A 79 -3.46 -14.82 -27.09
CA GLY A 79 -3.28 -15.31 -25.73
C GLY A 79 -2.30 -14.50 -24.89
N ARG A 80 -2.18 -13.19 -25.12
CA ARG A 80 -1.28 -12.31 -24.38
C ARG A 80 -2.04 -11.14 -23.78
N ASP A 81 -2.08 -11.04 -22.44
CA ASP A 81 -2.75 -9.92 -21.76
C ASP A 81 -1.74 -8.82 -21.38
N ILE A 82 -0.76 -9.11 -20.53
CA ILE A 82 0.31 -8.17 -20.19
C ILE A 82 1.66 -8.80 -20.56
N VAL A 83 2.46 -8.05 -21.31
CA VAL A 83 3.79 -8.45 -21.79
C VAL A 83 4.82 -7.52 -21.17
N VAL A 84 5.83 -8.08 -20.51
CA VAL A 84 6.97 -7.36 -19.95
C VAL A 84 8.22 -7.72 -20.74
N TRP A 85 8.85 -6.72 -21.36
CA TRP A 85 10.08 -6.88 -22.14
C TRP A 85 11.31 -6.55 -21.34
N PHE A 86 12.34 -7.36 -21.50
CA PHE A 86 13.67 -7.16 -20.94
C PHE A 86 14.69 -7.01 -22.07
N GLY A 87 15.65 -6.11 -21.87
CA GLY A 87 16.67 -5.81 -22.86
C GLY A 87 16.17 -4.97 -24.03
N GLU A 88 17.11 -4.30 -24.69
CA GLU A 88 16.82 -3.39 -25.80
C GLU A 88 16.27 -4.14 -27.02
N PRO A 89 15.42 -3.50 -27.84
CA PRO A 89 14.97 -4.03 -29.10
C PRO A 89 16.13 -4.43 -30.02
N GLY A 90 16.11 -5.68 -30.51
CA GLY A 90 17.18 -6.21 -31.36
C GLY A 90 18.40 -6.77 -30.62
N SER A 91 18.46 -6.67 -29.30
CA SER A 91 19.51 -7.32 -28.51
C SER A 91 19.35 -8.84 -28.50
N ALA A 92 20.47 -9.58 -28.54
CA ALA A 92 20.48 -11.04 -28.43
C ALA A 92 20.01 -11.53 -27.05
N SER A 93 20.08 -10.68 -26.02
CA SER A 93 19.58 -10.96 -24.67
C SER A 93 18.13 -10.59 -24.46
N ARG A 94 17.44 -10.10 -25.49
CA ARG A 94 16.04 -9.71 -25.39
C ARG A 94 15.16 -10.92 -25.10
N HIS A 95 14.40 -10.85 -24.00
CA HIS A 95 13.43 -11.86 -23.59
C HIS A 95 12.19 -11.17 -23.00
N TRP A 96 11.18 -11.95 -22.70
CA TRP A 96 9.92 -11.40 -22.22
C TRP A 96 9.18 -12.34 -21.29
N HIS A 97 8.38 -11.77 -20.39
CA HIS A 97 7.45 -12.47 -19.54
C HIS A 97 6.01 -12.20 -19.99
N LEU A 98 5.17 -13.20 -19.83
CA LEU A 98 3.74 -13.12 -20.08
C LEU A 98 2.98 -13.22 -18.77
N TYR A 99 2.11 -12.25 -18.51
CA TYR A 99 1.15 -12.29 -17.41
C TYR A 99 -0.25 -12.40 -17.97
N GLN A 100 -0.84 -13.58 -17.82
CA GLN A 100 -2.19 -13.88 -18.31
C GLN A 100 -3.19 -13.51 -17.22
N CYS A 101 -3.79 -12.33 -17.34
CA CYS A 101 -4.63 -11.70 -16.33
C CYS A 101 -6.11 -11.91 -16.66
N LYS A 102 -6.75 -12.92 -16.06
CA LYS A 102 -8.17 -13.22 -16.33
C LYS A 102 -8.99 -13.37 -15.07
N ARG A 103 -10.20 -12.81 -15.15
CA ARG A 103 -11.24 -13.04 -14.15
C ARG A 103 -12.06 -14.27 -14.50
N TYR A 104 -12.06 -15.24 -13.59
CA TYR A 104 -12.90 -16.43 -13.69
C TYR A 104 -13.96 -16.43 -12.57
N ALA A 105 -15.09 -17.10 -12.78
CA ALA A 105 -16.15 -17.21 -11.76
C ALA A 105 -15.68 -17.96 -10.49
N ALA A 106 -14.70 -18.84 -10.63
CA ALA A 106 -14.07 -19.63 -9.56
C ALA A 106 -12.55 -19.66 -9.77
N ALA A 107 -11.83 -20.35 -8.88
CA ALA A 107 -10.41 -20.65 -9.07
C ALA A 107 -10.19 -21.36 -10.41
N LEU A 108 -9.09 -21.04 -11.10
CA LEU A 108 -8.78 -21.57 -12.42
C LEU A 108 -8.44 -23.06 -12.31
N GLY A 109 -9.28 -23.90 -12.93
CA GLY A 109 -9.03 -25.33 -13.02
C GLY A 109 -8.14 -25.72 -14.20
N ALA A 110 -7.56 -26.91 -14.12
CA ALA A 110 -6.59 -27.44 -15.07
C ALA A 110 -7.09 -27.39 -16.52
N GLY A 111 -8.31 -27.83 -16.81
CA GLY A 111 -8.83 -27.85 -18.18
C GLY A 111 -8.87 -26.47 -18.87
N LYS A 112 -9.28 -25.41 -18.14
CA LYS A 112 -9.24 -24.03 -18.67
C LYS A 112 -7.81 -23.50 -18.74
N GLY A 113 -6.98 -23.83 -17.75
CA GLY A 113 -5.59 -23.39 -17.68
C GLY A 113 -4.78 -23.91 -18.87
N ILE A 114 -4.88 -25.20 -19.18
CA ILE A 114 -4.17 -25.77 -20.32
C ILE A 114 -4.64 -25.21 -21.67
N GLY A 115 -5.91 -24.81 -21.79
CA GLY A 115 -6.41 -24.10 -22.97
C GLY A 115 -5.71 -22.75 -23.22
N GLU A 116 -5.35 -22.02 -22.15
CA GLU A 116 -4.55 -20.78 -22.28
C GLU A 116 -3.09 -21.10 -22.62
N ILE A 117 -2.49 -22.14 -22.01
CA ILE A 117 -1.15 -22.61 -22.36
C ILE A 117 -1.06 -23.03 -23.83
N ALA A 118 -2.07 -23.73 -24.32
CA ALA A 118 -2.15 -24.17 -25.71
C ALA A 118 -2.04 -23.03 -26.73
N LYS A 119 -2.61 -21.86 -26.43
CA LYS A 119 -2.47 -20.67 -27.27
C LYS A 119 -1.01 -20.26 -27.43
N VAL A 120 -0.30 -20.20 -26.29
CA VAL A 120 1.10 -19.79 -26.28
C VAL A 120 1.96 -20.80 -27.06
N LEU A 121 1.75 -22.09 -26.85
CA LEU A 121 2.45 -23.15 -27.56
C LEU A 121 2.21 -23.06 -29.07
N PHE A 122 0.97 -22.88 -29.48
CA PHE A 122 0.62 -22.82 -30.89
C PHE A 122 1.18 -21.60 -31.61
N TYR A 123 1.01 -20.41 -31.03
CA TYR A 123 1.48 -19.18 -31.66
C TYR A 123 3.01 -19.03 -31.61
N SER A 124 3.69 -19.60 -30.61
CA SER A 124 5.15 -19.68 -30.62
C SER A 124 5.66 -20.69 -31.67
N PHE A 125 5.03 -21.86 -31.80
CA PHE A 125 5.33 -22.82 -32.87
C PHE A 125 5.22 -22.19 -34.25
N ARG A 126 4.17 -21.40 -34.47
CA ARG A 126 3.97 -20.69 -35.74
C ARG A 126 4.96 -19.57 -36.03
N GLY A 127 5.78 -19.20 -35.04
CA GLY A 127 6.69 -18.06 -35.15
C GLY A 127 5.98 -16.70 -35.08
N ASP A 128 4.75 -16.64 -34.58
CA ASP A 128 4.06 -15.36 -34.33
C ASP A 128 4.73 -14.55 -33.24
N TYR A 129 5.39 -15.24 -32.32
CA TYR A 129 6.27 -14.69 -31.28
C TYR A 129 7.16 -15.79 -30.67
N THR A 130 8.22 -15.43 -29.98
CA THR A 130 9.09 -16.38 -29.26
C THR A 130 8.39 -16.87 -28.00
N LEU A 131 8.74 -18.08 -27.53
CA LEU A 131 8.25 -18.56 -26.24
C LEU A 131 8.65 -17.57 -25.13
N PRO A 132 7.74 -17.17 -24.21
CA PRO A 132 8.11 -16.33 -23.07
C PRO A 132 9.08 -17.06 -22.15
N SER A 133 10.01 -16.35 -21.53
CA SER A 133 10.90 -16.94 -20.50
C SER A 133 10.17 -17.24 -19.20
N GLU A 134 9.08 -16.53 -18.92
CA GLU A 134 8.13 -16.84 -17.85
C GLU A 134 6.70 -16.58 -18.31
N TYR A 135 5.82 -17.48 -17.91
CA TYR A 135 4.38 -17.37 -18.13
C TYR A 135 3.67 -17.44 -16.77
N TRP A 136 2.97 -16.39 -16.42
CA TRP A 136 2.30 -16.26 -15.13
C TRP A 136 0.79 -16.26 -15.29
N PHE A 137 0.11 -17.19 -14.63
CA PHE A 137 -1.33 -17.07 -14.40
C PHE A 137 -1.59 -16.06 -13.30
N VAL A 138 -2.33 -15.01 -13.63
CA VAL A 138 -2.73 -13.95 -12.71
C VAL A 138 -4.25 -13.94 -12.64
N THR A 139 -4.81 -14.46 -11.55
CA THR A 139 -6.25 -14.56 -11.38
C THR A 139 -6.68 -14.06 -9.99
N HIS A 140 -7.87 -13.48 -9.91
CA HIS A 140 -8.38 -12.91 -8.66
C HIS A 140 -8.78 -13.95 -7.61
N ARG A 141 -8.87 -15.23 -7.98
CA ARG A 141 -9.23 -16.36 -7.11
C ARG A 141 -8.18 -17.47 -7.09
N GLY A 142 -7.02 -17.23 -7.68
CA GLY A 142 -5.97 -18.23 -7.80
C GLY A 142 -6.33 -19.39 -8.73
N VAL A 143 -5.66 -20.50 -8.55
CA VAL A 143 -5.87 -21.76 -9.29
C VAL A 143 -6.38 -22.84 -8.34
N THR A 144 -6.94 -23.95 -8.88
CA THR A 144 -7.28 -25.11 -8.06
C THR A 144 -6.03 -25.83 -7.58
N GLY A 145 -6.10 -26.56 -6.44
CA GLY A 145 -4.99 -27.35 -5.94
C GLY A 145 -4.47 -28.34 -6.98
N GLU A 146 -5.37 -29.05 -7.69
CA GLU A 146 -4.99 -29.95 -8.80
C GLU A 146 -4.17 -29.26 -9.88
N PHE A 147 -4.55 -28.03 -10.27
CA PHE A 147 -3.80 -27.31 -11.30
C PHE A 147 -2.49 -26.76 -10.77
N GLN A 148 -2.41 -26.37 -9.49
CA GLN A 148 -1.17 -26.02 -8.85
C GLN A 148 -0.17 -27.17 -8.82
N ASP A 149 -0.64 -28.38 -8.41
CA ASP A 149 0.19 -29.59 -8.38
C ASP A 149 0.76 -29.96 -9.77
N LEU A 150 -0.01 -29.73 -10.82
CA LEU A 150 0.46 -29.90 -12.20
C LEU A 150 1.53 -28.86 -12.56
N ILE A 151 1.32 -27.59 -12.23
CA ILE A 151 2.28 -26.52 -12.52
C ILE A 151 3.58 -26.71 -11.75
N ASP A 152 3.52 -27.20 -10.52
CA ASP A 152 4.69 -27.49 -9.69
C ASP A 152 5.50 -28.70 -10.22
N ASN A 153 4.89 -29.49 -11.14
CA ASN A 153 5.57 -30.60 -11.80
C ASN A 153 5.47 -30.45 -13.34
N PRO A 154 6.44 -29.78 -13.99
CA PRO A 154 6.41 -29.50 -15.43
C PRO A 154 6.22 -30.72 -16.33
N GLU A 155 6.75 -31.88 -15.95
CA GLU A 155 6.60 -33.12 -16.72
C GLU A 155 5.15 -33.64 -16.68
N LEU A 156 4.54 -33.60 -15.49
CA LEU A 156 3.12 -33.99 -15.35
C LEU A 156 2.21 -33.00 -16.07
N LEU A 157 2.53 -31.70 -16.02
CA LEU A 157 1.77 -30.68 -16.74
C LEU A 157 1.84 -30.91 -18.25
N ARG A 158 3.03 -31.21 -18.79
CA ARG A 158 3.20 -31.53 -20.23
C ARG A 158 2.39 -32.76 -20.60
N ALA A 159 2.47 -33.84 -19.83
CA ALA A 159 1.68 -35.04 -20.05
C ALA A 159 0.17 -34.74 -20.04
N TYR A 160 -0.29 -34.00 -19.05
CA TYR A 160 -1.69 -33.62 -18.91
C TYR A 160 -2.18 -32.75 -20.09
N VAL A 161 -1.38 -31.80 -20.56
CA VAL A 161 -1.67 -30.99 -21.76
C VAL A 161 -1.83 -31.89 -22.99
N THR A 162 -0.91 -32.81 -23.19
CA THR A 162 -0.91 -33.71 -24.34
C THR A 162 -2.12 -34.67 -24.34
N GLU A 163 -2.40 -35.30 -23.19
CA GLU A 163 -3.49 -36.25 -23.04
C GLU A 163 -4.88 -35.61 -23.17
N ASN A 164 -5.01 -34.34 -22.74
CA ASN A 164 -6.27 -33.63 -22.72
C ASN A 164 -6.38 -32.60 -23.87
N TRP A 165 -5.52 -32.66 -24.86
CA TRP A 165 -5.47 -31.67 -25.94
C TRP A 165 -6.79 -31.52 -26.71
N ASP A 166 -7.35 -32.61 -27.15
CA ASP A 166 -8.58 -32.60 -27.93
C ASP A 166 -9.79 -32.09 -27.15
N THR A 167 -9.80 -32.37 -25.86
CA THR A 167 -10.92 -31.97 -24.97
C THR A 167 -10.88 -30.51 -24.58
N HIS A 168 -9.68 -29.97 -24.26
CA HIS A 168 -9.54 -28.67 -23.62
C HIS A 168 -8.73 -27.64 -24.41
N CYS A 169 -7.87 -28.08 -25.31
CA CYS A 169 -6.92 -27.22 -26.03
C CYS A 169 -7.33 -26.96 -27.49
N ALA A 170 -7.66 -27.97 -28.24
CA ALA A 170 -7.87 -27.91 -29.68
C ALA A 170 -8.83 -26.78 -30.12
N ASN A 171 -9.95 -26.62 -29.41
CA ASN A 171 -10.95 -25.58 -29.68
C ASN A 171 -10.69 -24.25 -28.90
N ALA A 172 -9.73 -24.22 -27.96
CA ALA A 172 -9.41 -23.05 -27.21
C ALA A 172 -8.38 -22.15 -27.92
N VAL A 173 -7.57 -22.71 -28.80
CA VAL A 173 -6.47 -22.01 -29.47
C VAL A 173 -6.98 -20.94 -30.44
N THR A 174 -7.95 -21.28 -31.28
CA THR A 174 -8.56 -20.32 -32.21
C THR A 174 -10.09 -20.38 -32.13
N SER A 175 -10.75 -19.25 -32.42
CA SER A 175 -12.21 -19.18 -32.47
C SER A 175 -12.86 -19.80 -33.72
N LYS A 176 -12.06 -20.15 -34.75
CA LYS A 176 -12.56 -20.56 -36.05
C LYS A 176 -12.45 -22.06 -36.28
N ASN A 177 -11.32 -22.65 -35.92
CA ASN A 177 -11.02 -24.03 -36.23
C ASN A 177 -10.34 -24.70 -35.04
N ALA A 178 -10.64 -25.99 -34.83
CA ALA A 178 -9.89 -26.83 -33.92
C ALA A 178 -8.45 -27.00 -34.41
N VAL A 179 -7.50 -26.95 -33.54
CA VAL A 179 -6.08 -27.14 -33.81
C VAL A 179 -5.67 -28.50 -33.25
N PRO A 180 -5.48 -29.54 -34.07
CA PRO A 180 -5.04 -30.84 -33.58
C PRO A 180 -3.56 -30.78 -33.13
N LEU A 181 -3.19 -31.67 -32.22
CA LEU A 181 -1.80 -31.85 -31.77
C LEU A 181 -1.16 -32.97 -32.61
N GLU A 182 -0.66 -32.65 -33.79
CA GLU A 182 -0.14 -33.62 -34.76
C GLU A 182 1.15 -33.13 -35.44
N GLY A 183 1.95 -34.07 -35.95
CA GLY A 183 3.15 -33.79 -36.72
C GLY A 183 4.16 -32.89 -36.02
N GLU A 184 4.75 -31.97 -36.75
CA GLU A 184 5.78 -31.06 -36.23
C GLU A 184 5.34 -30.25 -35.00
N PHE A 185 4.05 -29.95 -34.86
CA PHE A 185 3.53 -29.26 -33.71
C PHE A 185 3.51 -30.15 -32.47
N ALA A 186 3.16 -31.42 -32.60
CA ALA A 186 3.25 -32.38 -31.50
C ALA A 186 4.71 -32.58 -31.05
N ASP A 187 5.61 -32.69 -32.03
CA ASP A 187 7.06 -32.78 -31.73
C ASP A 187 7.57 -31.52 -31.01
N TYR A 188 7.13 -30.34 -31.42
CA TYR A 188 7.47 -29.10 -30.73
C TYR A 188 7.01 -29.12 -29.28
N VAL A 189 5.74 -29.42 -28.99
CA VAL A 189 5.17 -29.46 -27.66
C VAL A 189 5.88 -30.49 -26.78
N ALA A 190 6.26 -31.64 -27.33
CA ALA A 190 7.00 -32.69 -26.61
C ALA A 190 8.39 -32.21 -26.13
N HIS A 191 9.01 -31.25 -26.84
CA HIS A 191 10.35 -30.75 -26.50
C HIS A 191 10.36 -29.44 -25.70
N VAL A 192 9.21 -28.76 -25.53
CA VAL A 192 9.12 -27.56 -24.72
C VAL A 192 9.31 -27.92 -23.24
N ASP A 193 10.16 -27.19 -22.55
CA ASP A 193 10.25 -27.23 -21.08
C ASP A 193 9.10 -26.40 -20.48
N PHE A 194 8.19 -27.07 -19.75
CA PHE A 194 7.04 -26.41 -19.10
C PHE A 194 7.40 -25.69 -17.79
N GLY A 195 8.66 -25.74 -17.34
CA GLY A 195 9.13 -25.08 -16.14
C GLY A 195 9.06 -23.54 -16.15
N PHE A 196 8.72 -22.94 -17.32
CA PHE A 196 8.48 -21.49 -17.41
C PHE A 196 7.08 -21.07 -16.92
N ILE A 197 6.16 -22.01 -16.65
CA ILE A 197 4.75 -21.74 -16.28
C ILE A 197 4.65 -21.61 -14.77
N ARG A 198 4.02 -20.53 -14.31
CA ARG A 198 3.93 -20.16 -12.90
C ARG A 198 2.55 -19.59 -12.54
N VAL A 199 2.26 -19.50 -11.26
CA VAL A 199 1.03 -18.89 -10.72
C VAL A 199 1.39 -17.74 -9.80
N LYS A 200 0.70 -16.62 -9.95
CA LYS A 200 0.71 -15.53 -8.98
C LYS A 200 -0.45 -15.76 -7.99
N GLN A 201 -0.12 -16.00 -6.73
CA GLN A 201 -1.13 -16.19 -5.71
C GLN A 201 -1.87 -14.87 -5.42
N PRO A 202 -3.19 -14.90 -5.14
CA PRO A 202 -3.97 -13.69 -4.87
C PRO A 202 -3.42 -12.84 -3.72
N LEU A 203 -2.90 -13.47 -2.68
CA LEU A 203 -2.30 -12.76 -1.55
C LEU A 203 -1.01 -12.03 -1.94
N ASP A 204 -0.16 -12.69 -2.74
CA ASP A 204 1.08 -12.07 -3.24
C ASP A 204 0.75 -10.89 -4.16
N LEU A 205 -0.26 -11.05 -5.02
CA LEU A 205 -0.73 -9.99 -5.90
C LEU A 205 -1.21 -8.75 -5.12
N ILE A 206 -1.93 -8.96 -4.01
CA ILE A 206 -2.35 -7.88 -3.11
C ILE A 206 -1.15 -7.22 -2.43
N ASN A 207 -0.22 -8.01 -1.90
CA ASN A 207 0.96 -7.52 -1.21
C ASN A 207 1.90 -6.74 -2.15
N GLU A 208 2.03 -7.19 -3.39
CA GLU A 208 2.77 -6.49 -4.43
C GLU A 208 2.07 -5.18 -4.84
N HIS A 209 0.74 -5.22 -5.02
CA HIS A 209 -0.05 -4.02 -5.31
C HIS A 209 -0.02 -3.03 -4.13
N ALA A 210 0.13 -3.49 -2.88
CA ALA A 210 0.27 -2.63 -1.70
C ALA A 210 1.50 -1.71 -1.76
N GLN A 211 2.51 -2.07 -2.56
CA GLN A 211 3.70 -1.26 -2.78
C GLN A 211 3.50 -0.19 -3.87
N THR A 212 2.30 -0.08 -4.43
CA THR A 212 1.97 0.88 -5.48
C THR A 212 1.15 2.05 -4.93
N ARG A 213 1.24 3.20 -5.59
CA ARG A 213 0.42 4.39 -5.30
C ARG A 213 -1.10 4.16 -5.46
N TYR A 214 -1.48 3.07 -6.13
CA TYR A 214 -2.89 2.79 -6.44
C TYR A 214 -3.63 2.06 -5.32
N HIS A 215 -2.89 1.43 -4.41
CA HIS A 215 -3.46 0.51 -3.42
C HIS A 215 -4.52 1.16 -2.53
N LEU A 216 -4.25 2.36 -2.04
CA LEU A 216 -5.17 3.09 -1.18
C LEU A 216 -6.51 3.40 -1.84
N VAL A 217 -6.51 3.61 -3.16
CA VAL A 217 -7.75 3.85 -3.93
C VAL A 217 -8.58 2.58 -4.04
N VAL A 218 -7.92 1.44 -4.20
CA VAL A 218 -8.57 0.14 -4.45
C VAL A 218 -9.07 -0.51 -3.16
N PHE A 219 -8.21 -0.56 -2.15
CA PHE A 219 -8.44 -1.30 -0.91
C PHE A 219 -8.68 -0.43 0.31
N GLY A 220 -8.42 0.88 0.22
CA GLY A 220 -8.42 1.81 1.33
C GLY A 220 -7.10 1.75 2.12
N ALA A 221 -6.94 2.69 3.05
CA ALA A 221 -5.81 2.67 3.96
C ALA A 221 -5.82 1.37 4.78
N PRO A 222 -4.66 0.75 5.03
CA PRO A 222 -4.58 -0.33 6.00
C PRO A 222 -5.11 0.17 7.34
N LEU A 223 -5.70 -0.74 8.13
CA LEU A 223 -5.98 -0.46 9.53
C LEU A 223 -4.63 -0.30 10.22
N VAL A 224 -4.26 0.95 10.47
CA VAL A 224 -3.10 1.26 11.30
C VAL A 224 -3.56 1.18 12.75
N GLU A 225 -3.12 0.15 13.46
CA GLU A 225 -3.38 0.04 14.89
C GLU A 225 -2.34 0.89 15.63
N ARG A 226 -2.83 1.89 16.35
CA ARG A 226 -1.96 2.74 17.14
C ARG A 226 -1.50 1.99 18.40
N PRO A 227 -0.19 1.78 18.58
CA PRO A 227 0.30 1.21 19.83
C PRO A 227 -0.02 2.10 21.04
N PRO A 228 -0.14 1.53 22.24
CA PRO A 228 -0.27 2.33 23.45
C PRO A 228 0.87 3.35 23.54
N PRO A 229 0.60 4.59 24.02
CA PRO A 229 1.64 5.59 24.20
C PRO A 229 2.77 5.07 25.08
N ALA A 230 4.01 5.47 24.78
CA ALA A 230 5.16 5.15 25.60
C ALA A 230 5.01 5.73 27.00
N VAL A 231 5.41 4.97 28.01
CA VAL A 231 5.49 5.47 29.38
C VAL A 231 6.65 6.48 29.44
N PRO A 232 6.45 7.68 30.04
CA PRO A 232 7.54 8.63 30.19
C PRO A 232 8.76 7.99 30.90
N PRO A 233 9.98 8.22 30.42
CA PRO A 233 11.18 7.70 31.05
C PRO A 233 11.29 8.19 32.53
N SER A 234 11.98 7.43 33.37
CA SER A 234 12.20 7.83 34.78
C SER A 234 13.00 9.14 34.92
N HIS A 235 13.82 9.45 33.91
CA HIS A 235 14.58 10.70 33.84
C HIS A 235 14.07 11.56 32.69
N VAL A 236 14.18 12.88 32.87
CA VAL A 236 13.85 13.83 31.78
C VAL A 236 14.78 13.61 30.61
N ALA A 237 14.20 13.34 29.44
CA ALA A 237 14.94 13.17 28.20
C ALA A 237 15.30 14.53 27.57
N GLU A 238 16.33 14.54 26.71
CA GLU A 238 16.73 15.75 25.97
C GLU A 238 15.58 16.32 25.14
N ALA A 239 14.77 15.43 24.56
CA ALA A 239 13.60 15.79 23.76
C ALA A 239 12.49 16.54 24.53
N GLU A 240 12.50 16.52 25.87
CA GLU A 240 11.52 17.18 26.75
C GLU A 240 11.94 18.57 27.18
N GLN A 241 13.20 18.97 27.00
CA GLN A 241 13.80 20.13 27.65
C GLN A 241 13.11 21.47 27.32
N GLY A 242 12.66 21.62 26.04
CA GLY A 242 12.03 22.86 25.61
C GLY A 242 10.72 23.15 26.32
N TYR A 243 9.78 22.21 26.32
CA TYR A 243 8.49 22.44 26.99
C TYR A 243 8.59 22.39 28.52
N LEU A 244 9.54 21.60 29.05
CA LEU A 244 9.73 21.57 30.52
C LEU A 244 10.30 22.88 31.04
N ALA A 245 11.15 23.56 30.28
CA ALA A 245 11.61 24.90 30.66
C ALA A 245 10.42 25.88 30.80
N GLU A 246 9.47 25.84 29.86
CA GLU A 246 8.25 26.64 29.94
C GLU A 246 7.32 26.18 31.10
N LEU A 247 7.18 24.87 31.30
CA LEU A 247 6.37 24.33 32.41
C LEU A 247 6.95 24.70 33.78
N PHE A 248 8.28 24.72 33.95
CA PHE A 248 8.93 25.14 35.18
C PHE A 248 8.70 26.61 35.48
N LYS A 249 8.61 27.50 34.49
CA LYS A 249 8.18 28.88 34.68
C LYS A 249 6.75 28.93 35.25
N VAL A 250 5.82 28.17 34.68
CA VAL A 250 4.44 28.05 35.18
C VAL A 250 4.39 27.55 36.63
N ILE A 251 5.13 26.50 36.95
CA ILE A 251 5.19 25.95 38.30
C ILE A 251 5.85 26.97 39.25
N GLY A 252 6.85 27.70 38.79
CA GLY A 252 7.50 28.77 39.54
C GLY A 252 6.53 29.88 39.92
N GLU A 253 5.69 30.35 38.99
CA GLU A 253 4.61 31.29 39.29
C GLU A 253 3.60 30.71 40.31
N MET A 254 3.22 29.43 40.15
CA MET A 254 2.28 28.78 41.09
C MET A 254 2.82 28.60 42.50
N THR A 255 4.11 28.38 42.64
CA THR A 255 4.76 28.10 43.94
C THR A 255 5.42 29.33 44.58
N GLY A 256 5.62 30.39 43.78
CA GLY A 256 6.33 31.58 44.19
C GLY A 256 7.85 31.37 44.33
N THR A 257 8.41 30.33 43.74
CA THR A 257 9.83 29.97 43.82
C THR A 257 10.40 29.64 42.46
N ALA A 258 11.68 29.93 42.22
CA ALA A 258 12.35 29.50 41.00
C ALA A 258 12.48 27.97 40.98
N ILE A 259 12.12 27.36 39.86
CA ILE A 259 12.17 25.92 39.65
C ILE A 259 13.30 25.57 38.66
N SER A 260 14.17 24.68 39.09
CA SER A 260 15.28 24.15 38.30
C SER A 260 15.11 22.66 37.96
N GLY A 261 14.25 21.97 38.74
CA GLY A 261 14.01 20.54 38.52
C GLY A 261 12.88 20.00 39.41
N GLU A 262 12.56 18.74 39.25
CA GLU A 262 11.45 18.04 39.91
C GLU A 262 11.60 18.09 41.45
N GLY A 263 12.84 18.10 41.98
CA GLY A 263 13.10 18.17 43.42
C GLY A 263 12.56 19.44 44.09
N ASP A 264 12.48 20.55 43.35
CA ASP A 264 12.07 21.86 43.88
C ASP A 264 10.58 21.93 44.25
N PHE A 265 9.76 21.06 43.68
CA PHE A 265 8.31 20.99 43.92
C PHE A 265 7.82 19.59 44.35
N ALA A 266 8.72 18.71 44.78
CA ALA A 266 8.39 17.32 45.13
C ALA A 266 7.33 17.23 46.27
N THR A 267 7.24 18.22 47.16
CA THR A 267 6.24 18.30 48.23
C THR A 267 4.94 19.01 47.85
N ASN A 268 4.88 19.64 46.66
CA ASN A 268 3.70 20.31 46.17
C ASN A 268 2.90 19.38 45.24
N GLY A 269 1.84 18.77 45.77
CA GLY A 269 1.04 17.78 45.01
C GLY A 269 0.42 18.32 43.74
N THR A 270 0.01 19.60 43.69
CA THR A 270 -0.56 20.21 42.48
C THR A 270 0.48 20.38 41.40
N ALA A 271 1.65 20.88 41.73
CA ALA A 271 2.78 21.04 40.81
C ALA A 271 3.27 19.69 40.29
N LYS A 272 3.38 18.71 41.18
CA LYS A 272 3.76 17.34 40.81
C LYS A 272 2.76 16.70 39.83
N ASN A 273 1.46 16.79 40.12
CA ASN A 273 0.42 16.28 39.26
C ASN A 273 0.43 16.96 37.86
N LEU A 274 0.65 18.27 37.82
CA LEU A 274 0.78 19.00 36.56
C LEU A 274 1.99 18.50 35.74
N PHE A 275 3.14 18.33 36.39
CA PHE A 275 4.36 17.85 35.77
C PHE A 275 4.19 16.41 35.21
N GLU A 276 3.69 15.48 36.02
CA GLU A 276 3.47 14.10 35.62
C GLU A 276 2.45 14.01 34.47
N ARG A 277 1.36 14.79 34.54
CA ARG A 277 0.36 14.84 33.47
C ARG A 277 0.94 15.39 32.18
N SER A 278 1.69 16.46 32.22
CA SER A 278 2.31 17.09 31.05
C SER A 278 3.27 16.14 30.35
N ARG A 279 4.04 15.36 31.11
CA ARG A 279 4.90 14.33 30.54
C ARG A 279 4.11 13.20 29.87
N MET A 280 3.08 12.72 30.54
CA MET A 280 2.21 11.67 29.98
C MET A 280 1.57 12.11 28.64
N THR A 281 1.07 13.33 28.56
CA THR A 281 0.41 13.86 27.35
C THR A 281 1.41 14.20 26.26
N PHE A 282 2.61 14.70 26.60
CA PHE A 282 3.70 14.87 25.64
C PHE A 282 4.07 13.55 24.97
N TYR A 283 4.28 12.48 25.75
CA TYR A 283 4.60 11.16 25.18
C TYR A 283 3.41 10.50 24.48
N SER A 284 2.19 10.86 24.81
CA SER A 284 1.03 10.46 24.00
C SER A 284 1.14 11.04 22.59
N ALA A 285 1.40 12.33 22.44
CA ALA A 285 1.56 12.96 21.14
C ALA A 285 2.84 12.49 20.41
N GLU A 286 3.93 12.21 21.14
CA GLU A 286 5.14 11.61 20.55
C GLU A 286 4.83 10.23 19.95
N GLY A 287 4.01 9.39 20.60
CA GLY A 287 3.54 8.12 20.05
C GLY A 287 2.71 8.28 18.77
N LEU A 288 1.98 9.37 18.59
CA LEU A 288 1.30 9.70 17.35
C LEU A 288 2.28 10.12 16.24
N LYS A 289 3.34 10.83 16.60
CA LYS A 289 4.44 11.21 15.71
C LYS A 289 5.22 9.98 15.23
N GLU A 290 5.51 9.05 16.13
CA GLU A 290 6.13 7.77 15.79
C GLU A 290 5.25 6.93 14.85
N LEU A 291 3.94 6.89 15.09
CA LEU A 291 2.99 6.24 14.21
C LEU A 291 3.04 6.82 12.79
N ALA A 292 3.07 8.14 12.65
CA ALA A 292 3.17 8.82 11.36
C ALA A 292 4.48 8.47 10.64
N ARG A 293 5.60 8.47 11.39
CA ARG A 293 6.92 8.15 10.86
C ARG A 293 7.05 6.70 10.40
N ASP A 294 6.54 5.75 11.20
CA ASP A 294 6.88 4.33 11.04
C ASP A 294 5.83 3.54 10.24
N GLN A 295 4.58 3.99 10.22
CA GLN A 295 3.47 3.22 9.66
C GLN A 295 2.65 3.96 8.58
N MET A 296 2.94 5.25 8.34
CA MET A 296 2.22 6.03 7.34
C MET A 296 3.09 6.37 6.13
N ALA A 297 2.45 6.83 5.06
CA ALA A 297 3.12 7.14 3.81
C ALA A 297 4.06 8.37 3.88
N ASP A 298 3.83 9.27 4.84
CA ASP A 298 4.63 10.50 4.99
C ASP A 298 4.77 10.87 6.47
N ALA A 299 6.00 10.94 6.94
CA ALA A 299 6.34 11.32 8.32
C ALA A 299 5.89 12.77 8.67
N ARG A 300 5.72 13.64 7.66
CA ARG A 300 5.32 15.04 7.84
C ARG A 300 3.86 15.20 8.30
N TYR A 301 3.04 14.17 8.25
CA TYR A 301 1.63 14.27 8.70
C TYR A 301 1.46 14.76 10.13
N PHE A 302 2.41 14.45 11.01
CA PHE A 302 2.39 14.97 12.37
C PHE A 302 2.73 16.46 12.41
N ASP A 303 3.73 16.91 11.69
CA ASP A 303 4.16 18.31 11.64
C ASP A 303 3.08 19.19 10.99
N ASP A 304 2.41 18.70 9.94
CA ASP A 304 1.27 19.37 9.31
C ASP A 304 0.10 19.53 10.31
N LEU A 305 -0.21 18.47 11.07
CA LEU A 305 -1.23 18.50 12.12
C LEU A 305 -0.86 19.47 13.24
N LEU A 306 0.38 19.46 13.70
CA LEU A 306 0.88 20.38 14.72
C LEU A 306 0.80 21.82 14.24
N GLY A 307 1.11 22.08 12.98
CA GLY A 307 0.93 23.38 12.33
C GLY A 307 -0.52 23.84 12.32
N GLU A 308 -1.48 22.94 12.07
CA GLU A 308 -2.93 23.23 12.12
C GLU A 308 -3.34 23.64 13.55
N PHE A 309 -2.85 22.94 14.58
CA PHE A 309 -3.08 23.32 15.97
C PHE A 309 -2.44 24.66 16.31
N ARG A 310 -1.20 24.92 15.89
CA ARG A 310 -0.53 26.21 16.10
C ARG A 310 -1.37 27.39 15.58
N HIS A 311 -1.90 27.25 14.36
CA HIS A 311 -2.72 28.30 13.75
C HIS A 311 -4.09 28.41 14.43
N GLY A 312 -4.73 27.29 14.75
CA GLY A 312 -6.06 27.28 15.38
C GLY A 312 -6.05 27.83 16.80
N LEU A 313 -4.97 27.64 17.54
CA LEU A 313 -4.82 28.07 18.94
C LEU A 313 -4.20 29.47 19.09
N TYR A 314 -3.78 30.12 18.00
CA TYR A 314 -3.04 31.38 18.03
C TYR A 314 -3.65 32.42 18.98
N TYR A 315 -4.92 32.73 18.82
CA TYR A 315 -5.59 33.75 19.64
C TYR A 315 -5.76 33.35 21.10
N THR A 316 -5.67 32.08 21.44
CA THR A 316 -5.76 31.61 22.82
C THR A 316 -4.41 31.76 23.55
N TYR A 317 -3.33 31.27 22.97
CA TYR A 317 -2.04 31.34 23.64
C TYR A 317 -1.38 32.71 23.55
N SER A 318 -1.74 33.55 22.58
CA SER A 318 -1.22 34.91 22.44
C SER A 318 -2.05 35.95 23.21
N ALA A 319 -3.19 35.55 23.80
CA ALA A 319 -4.02 36.46 24.59
C ALA A 319 -3.35 36.82 25.92
N PRO A 320 -3.55 38.06 26.44
CA PRO A 320 -3.15 38.38 27.79
C PRO A 320 -3.77 37.43 28.81
N ALA A 321 -2.97 36.91 29.73
CA ALA A 321 -3.43 36.00 30.78
C ALA A 321 -2.92 36.45 32.16
N ALA A 322 -3.72 36.16 33.19
CA ALA A 322 -3.35 36.54 34.55
C ALA A 322 -2.18 35.70 35.14
N SER A 323 -1.92 34.53 34.54
CA SER A 323 -0.76 33.67 34.88
C SER A 323 -0.48 32.70 33.74
N GLY A 324 0.73 32.14 33.73
CA GLY A 324 1.12 31.09 32.79
C GLY A 324 0.25 29.83 32.91
N TYR A 325 -0.21 29.50 34.12
CA TYR A 325 -1.13 28.38 34.32
C TYR A 325 -2.49 28.61 33.63
N ILE A 326 -3.03 29.84 33.70
CA ILE A 326 -4.28 30.18 33.03
C ILE A 326 -4.11 30.09 31.53
N ARG A 327 -3.02 30.67 30.98
CA ARG A 327 -2.73 30.57 29.50
C ARG A 327 -2.61 29.11 29.04
N LEU A 328 -1.83 28.30 29.76
CA LEU A 328 -1.69 26.87 29.46
C LEU A 328 -3.07 26.16 29.49
N SER A 329 -3.84 26.33 30.56
CA SER A 329 -5.11 25.63 30.75
C SER A 329 -6.15 26.02 29.73
N GLU A 330 -6.26 27.31 29.37
CA GLU A 330 -7.20 27.76 28.32
C GLU A 330 -6.76 27.27 26.92
N THR A 331 -5.45 27.23 26.64
CA THR A 331 -4.93 26.70 25.38
C THR A 331 -5.21 25.21 25.28
N VAL A 332 -5.02 24.44 26.34
CA VAL A 332 -5.38 23.01 26.38
C VAL A 332 -6.87 22.79 26.16
N LYS A 333 -7.74 23.60 26.83
CA LYS A 333 -9.20 23.51 26.60
C LYS A 333 -9.57 23.79 25.15
N ALA A 334 -8.97 24.81 24.54
CA ALA A 334 -9.17 25.14 23.13
C ALA A 334 -8.70 24.00 22.22
N ALA A 335 -7.54 23.39 22.50
CA ALA A 335 -7.02 22.24 21.78
C ALA A 335 -7.96 21.02 21.87
N GLN A 336 -8.57 20.77 23.05
CA GLN A 336 -9.57 19.71 23.22
C GLN A 336 -10.82 19.95 22.36
N ALA A 337 -11.21 21.19 22.15
CA ALA A 337 -12.39 21.57 21.37
C ALA A 337 -12.12 21.69 19.87
N GLN A 338 -10.86 21.83 19.45
CA GLN A 338 -10.52 22.03 18.04
C GLN A 338 -10.92 20.81 17.18
N GLN A 339 -11.66 21.08 16.10
CA GLN A 339 -12.06 20.03 15.16
C GLN A 339 -10.93 19.73 14.19
N VAL A 340 -10.63 18.45 14.00
CA VAL A 340 -9.66 17.96 13.02
C VAL A 340 -10.41 17.15 11.99
N SER A 341 -10.54 17.67 10.77
CA SER A 341 -11.30 17.03 9.68
C SER A 341 -10.42 16.63 8.49
N SER A 342 -9.35 17.37 8.24
CA SER A 342 -8.51 17.25 7.05
C SER A 342 -7.28 16.36 7.25
N SER A 343 -6.83 16.14 8.48
CA SER A 343 -5.66 15.35 8.77
C SER A 343 -5.88 13.84 8.55
N VAL A 344 -4.89 13.18 7.98
CA VAL A 344 -4.83 11.71 7.86
C VAL A 344 -4.78 11.04 9.24
N LEU A 345 -4.25 11.73 10.25
CA LEU A 345 -4.13 11.25 11.63
C LEU A 345 -5.42 11.36 12.45
N LYS A 346 -6.49 11.98 11.92
CA LYS A 346 -7.70 12.32 12.67
C LYS A 346 -8.32 11.17 13.48
N ASP A 347 -8.30 9.95 12.91
CA ASP A 347 -8.91 8.77 13.52
C ASP A 347 -8.02 8.13 14.62
N HIS A 348 -6.78 8.61 14.75
CA HIS A 348 -5.80 8.16 15.75
C HIS A 348 -5.57 9.16 16.88
N ILE A 349 -6.14 10.36 16.79
CA ILE A 349 -5.98 11.40 17.80
C ILE A 349 -6.83 11.08 19.02
N THR A 350 -6.22 11.10 20.17
CA THR A 350 -6.88 10.95 21.47
C THR A 350 -6.88 12.26 22.27
N SER A 351 -7.64 12.32 23.35
CA SER A 351 -7.67 13.51 24.22
C SER A 351 -6.30 13.87 24.81
N PRO A 352 -5.48 12.91 25.29
CA PRO A 352 -4.11 13.20 25.72
C PRO A 352 -3.23 13.84 24.65
N ASP A 353 -3.37 13.43 23.38
CA ASP A 353 -2.56 13.98 22.29
C ASP A 353 -2.80 15.47 22.08
N ARG A 354 -4.06 15.91 22.22
CA ARG A 354 -4.45 17.31 22.05
C ARG A 354 -3.78 18.23 23.09
N GLU A 355 -3.64 17.76 24.31
CA GLU A 355 -2.83 18.44 25.34
C GLU A 355 -1.34 18.32 25.00
N GLY A 356 -0.89 17.15 24.55
CA GLY A 356 0.48 16.92 24.13
C GLY A 356 0.91 17.82 22.97
N PHE A 357 0.02 18.17 22.03
CA PHE A 357 0.33 19.13 20.96
C PHE A 357 0.68 20.51 21.54
N CYS A 358 0.02 20.96 22.62
CA CYS A 358 0.38 22.21 23.29
C CYS A 358 1.82 22.15 23.83
N HIS A 359 2.22 21.01 24.39
CA HIS A 359 3.59 20.81 24.88
C HIS A 359 4.60 20.70 23.73
N HIS A 360 4.25 20.06 22.61
CA HIS A 360 5.10 20.05 21.41
C HIS A 360 5.30 21.46 20.83
N LEU A 361 4.25 22.30 20.79
CA LEU A 361 4.37 23.69 20.37
C LEU A 361 5.32 24.49 21.29
N ALA A 362 5.19 24.30 22.61
CA ALA A 362 6.13 24.90 23.54
C ALA A 362 7.55 24.36 23.40
N ASN A 363 7.70 23.07 23.16
CA ASN A 363 9.00 22.42 22.93
C ASN A 363 9.73 22.96 21.69
N ASN A 364 8.96 23.28 20.63
CA ASN A 364 9.48 23.88 19.41
C ASN A 364 9.75 25.39 19.54
N GLY A 365 9.38 26.02 20.66
CA GLY A 365 9.48 27.45 20.85
C GLY A 365 8.38 28.28 20.15
N ASP A 366 7.32 27.62 19.66
CA ASP A 366 6.17 28.29 19.03
C ASP A 366 5.25 28.99 20.05
N VAL A 367 5.28 28.54 21.30
CA VAL A 367 4.42 29.02 22.38
C VAL A 367 5.21 29.17 23.67
N THR A 368 4.97 30.30 24.38
CA THR A 368 5.44 30.54 25.76
C THR A 368 4.25 30.70 26.69
N TRP A 369 4.35 30.12 27.89
CA TRP A 369 3.23 30.18 28.85
C TRP A 369 3.27 31.40 29.73
N CYS A 370 4.46 31.83 30.12
CA CYS A 370 4.66 33.03 30.94
C CYS A 370 5.14 34.19 30.07
N ASP A 371 4.74 35.41 30.40
CA ASP A 371 5.29 36.59 29.74
C ASP A 371 6.75 36.76 30.24
N ASP A 372 7.62 37.22 29.33
CA ASP A 372 8.99 37.55 29.70
C ASP A 372 8.97 38.71 30.72
N ALA A 373 9.72 38.56 31.84
CA ALA A 373 9.74 39.51 32.94
C ALA A 373 10.49 40.80 32.58
#